data_c42cf129e83ac8b6ba8be25fe69ee2f9
#
_entry.id   c42cf129e83ac8b6ba8be25fe69ee2f9
#
_cell.length_a   1.000
_cell.length_b   1.000
_cell.length_c   1.000
_cell.angle_alpha   90.00
_cell.angle_beta   90.00
_cell.angle_gamma   90.00
#
_symmetry.space_group_name_H-M   'P 1'
#
loop_
_entity.id
_entity.type
_entity.pdbx_description
1 polymer ?
#
loop_
_entity_poly.entity_id
_entity_poly.type
_entity_poly.pdbx_seq_one_letter_code
_entity_poly.pdbx_strand_id
1 'polypeptide(L)'
;MGRIIAVNSNCYHGYSIEQAIDGIAAAGFRYIELTATKGWTEHVFPDQSFERLWQVKERLAEKGLTPFSMSGHCNLMDPARIHDFISNIRLAAFFGCGYIVSSIGEAHLSDQAVASNEVVAEHIRALVPELEKYGLTLVLETHGDHGSGRILKEIVDRVGSPRVGINYDTANALFYGNVDLGADLDASMDAIRYMHLKDKGGERTVWDFPALGKGWLDFPLVFDKLAKAGNDCPFSIEIEFTQAGAKDLAEINQAVKDSAEYLTAHGFVL
;
A
#
# COMPACT_ATOMS: atom_id res chain seq x y z
N MET A 1 10.24 -5.75 19.49
CA MET A 1 10.74 -5.46 18.13
C MET A 1 10.12 -4.15 17.71
N GLY A 2 10.84 -3.27 17.03
CA GLY A 2 10.25 -2.05 16.48
C GLY A 2 9.23 -2.38 15.38
N ARG A 3 8.29 -1.46 15.13
CA ARG A 3 7.32 -1.56 14.01
C ARG A 3 8.09 -1.55 12.69
N ILE A 4 7.72 -2.40 11.74
CA ILE A 4 8.28 -2.38 10.38
C ILE A 4 7.71 -1.16 9.64
N ILE A 5 8.60 -0.40 9.01
CA ILE A 5 8.25 0.77 8.21
C ILE A 5 8.91 0.63 6.84
N ALA A 6 8.10 0.50 5.82
CA ALA A 6 8.48 0.46 4.41
C ALA A 6 8.21 1.80 3.73
N VAL A 7 8.74 1.98 2.53
CA VAL A 7 8.34 3.03 1.59
C VAL A 7 7.80 2.36 0.33
N ASN A 8 6.62 2.78 -0.11
CA ASN A 8 6.05 2.32 -1.37
C ASN A 8 6.85 2.93 -2.53
N SER A 9 7.35 2.07 -3.41
CA SER A 9 8.07 2.52 -4.61
C SER A 9 7.20 3.37 -5.54
N ASN A 10 5.86 3.35 -5.38
CA ASN A 10 4.94 4.27 -6.06
C ASN A 10 5.26 5.74 -5.82
N CYS A 11 5.90 6.11 -4.70
CA CYS A 11 6.42 7.47 -4.48
C CYS A 11 7.31 7.95 -5.63
N TYR A 12 7.93 7.01 -6.36
CA TYR A 12 8.80 7.24 -7.51
C TYR A 12 8.08 6.98 -8.85
N HIS A 13 6.75 7.18 -8.91
CA HIS A 13 6.00 7.09 -10.16
C HIS A 13 6.65 7.93 -11.26
N GLY A 14 6.83 7.33 -12.45
CA GLY A 14 7.52 7.97 -13.59
C GLY A 14 9.06 7.87 -13.60
N TYR A 15 9.65 7.28 -12.55
CA TYR A 15 11.09 6.99 -12.45
C TYR A 15 11.34 5.49 -12.45
N SER A 16 12.61 5.07 -12.57
CA SER A 16 12.94 3.65 -12.57
C SER A 16 12.93 3.05 -11.16
N ILE A 17 12.78 1.72 -11.06
CA ILE A 17 12.89 1.01 -9.79
C ILE A 17 14.26 1.20 -9.13
N GLU A 18 15.34 1.32 -9.91
CA GLU A 18 16.69 1.57 -9.40
C GLU A 18 16.76 2.93 -8.70
N GLN A 19 16.13 3.96 -9.27
CA GLN A 19 16.06 5.29 -8.65
C GLN A 19 15.24 5.26 -7.34
N ALA A 20 14.14 4.50 -7.32
CA ALA A 20 13.36 4.27 -6.11
C ALA A 20 14.19 3.56 -5.02
N ILE A 21 14.86 2.45 -5.38
CA ILE A 21 15.74 1.69 -4.47
C ILE A 21 16.83 2.60 -3.89
N ASP A 22 17.50 3.39 -4.74
CA ASP A 22 18.59 4.27 -4.31
C ASP A 22 18.09 5.38 -3.37
N GLY A 23 16.96 6.00 -3.68
CA GLY A 23 16.40 7.07 -2.87
C GLY A 23 15.88 6.57 -1.50
N ILE A 24 15.18 5.45 -1.49
CA ILE A 24 14.64 4.83 -0.26
C ILE A 24 15.79 4.40 0.66
N ALA A 25 16.82 3.73 0.12
CA ALA A 25 17.99 3.33 0.89
C ALA A 25 18.76 4.54 1.43
N ALA A 26 18.93 5.60 0.61
CA ALA A 26 19.61 6.83 1.02
C ALA A 26 18.87 7.58 2.14
N ALA A 27 17.54 7.45 2.23
CA ALA A 27 16.75 8.00 3.32
C ALA A 27 16.82 7.19 4.62
N GLY A 28 17.52 6.04 4.62
CA GLY A 28 17.78 5.22 5.82
C GLY A 28 16.77 4.11 6.09
N PHE A 29 15.82 3.87 5.19
CA PHE A 29 14.87 2.76 5.32
C PHE A 29 15.54 1.41 5.05
N ARG A 30 14.99 0.36 5.66
CA ARG A 30 15.42 -1.05 5.47
C ARG A 30 14.40 -1.88 4.70
N TYR A 31 13.18 -1.38 4.55
CA TYR A 31 12.08 -2.10 3.92
C TYR A 31 11.49 -1.27 2.79
N ILE A 32 11.07 -1.97 1.75
CA ILE A 32 10.42 -1.39 0.58
C ILE A 32 9.13 -2.14 0.28
N GLU A 33 8.10 -1.42 -0.13
CA GLU A 33 6.95 -1.95 -0.82
C GLU A 33 7.16 -1.79 -2.32
N LEU A 34 7.15 -2.91 -3.05
CA LEU A 34 7.32 -2.90 -4.50
C LEU A 34 5.98 -2.63 -5.18
N THR A 35 5.98 -1.84 -6.25
CA THR A 35 4.77 -1.56 -7.02
C THR A 35 4.73 -2.39 -8.30
N ALA A 36 3.60 -3.12 -8.47
CA ALA A 36 3.27 -3.95 -9.62
C ALA A 36 1.85 -3.61 -10.11
N THR A 37 1.54 -2.33 -10.25
CA THR A 37 0.21 -1.83 -10.62
C THR A 37 0.15 -1.53 -12.10
N LYS A 38 -0.60 -2.38 -12.82
CA LYS A 38 -0.73 -2.30 -14.29
C LYS A 38 -1.32 -0.96 -14.72
N GLY A 39 -0.68 -0.37 -15.74
CA GLY A 39 -1.12 0.91 -16.31
C GLY A 39 -0.79 2.14 -15.46
N TRP A 40 -0.08 1.95 -14.35
CA TRP A 40 0.33 3.03 -13.45
C TRP A 40 1.83 2.96 -13.14
N THR A 41 2.24 2.19 -12.17
CA THR A 41 3.64 2.01 -11.79
C THR A 41 3.99 0.52 -11.85
N GLU A 42 4.69 0.13 -12.92
CA GLU A 42 5.12 -1.25 -13.15
C GLU A 42 6.63 -1.37 -12.86
N HIS A 43 7.04 -1.02 -11.64
CA HIS A 43 8.44 -1.15 -11.20
C HIS A 43 8.91 -2.60 -11.25
N VAL A 44 8.06 -3.52 -10.83
CA VAL A 44 8.15 -4.95 -11.10
C VAL A 44 6.80 -5.41 -11.65
N PHE A 45 6.80 -6.37 -12.58
CA PHE A 45 5.54 -6.86 -13.14
C PHE A 45 5.68 -8.33 -13.60
N PRO A 46 4.60 -9.15 -13.54
CA PRO A 46 4.67 -10.59 -13.85
C PRO A 46 5.10 -10.94 -15.28
N ASP A 47 4.95 -10.01 -16.24
CA ASP A 47 5.34 -10.22 -17.65
C ASP A 47 6.79 -9.79 -17.96
N GLN A 48 7.49 -9.20 -17.00
CA GLN A 48 8.91 -8.88 -17.15
C GLN A 48 9.74 -10.17 -17.18
N SER A 49 10.87 -10.13 -17.89
CA SER A 49 11.77 -11.28 -17.96
C SER A 49 12.30 -11.66 -16.58
N PHE A 50 12.53 -12.97 -16.37
CA PHE A 50 13.11 -13.46 -15.11
C PHE A 50 14.48 -12.79 -14.82
N GLU A 51 15.29 -12.55 -15.86
CA GLU A 51 16.55 -11.83 -15.74
C GLU A 51 16.36 -10.42 -15.17
N ARG A 52 15.36 -9.69 -15.69
CA ARG A 52 15.04 -8.34 -15.19
C ARG A 52 14.60 -8.36 -13.72
N LEU A 53 13.70 -9.26 -13.37
CA LEU A 53 13.23 -9.40 -11.99
C LEU A 53 14.36 -9.81 -11.04
N TRP A 54 15.28 -10.64 -11.51
CA TRP A 54 16.46 -11.04 -10.75
C TRP A 54 17.42 -9.86 -10.51
N GLN A 55 17.69 -9.05 -11.53
CA GLN A 55 18.50 -7.82 -11.40
C GLN A 55 17.93 -6.85 -10.35
N VAL A 56 16.59 -6.69 -10.31
CA VAL A 56 15.96 -5.89 -9.26
C VAL A 56 16.21 -6.49 -7.87
N LYS A 57 16.10 -7.81 -7.75
CA LYS A 57 16.35 -8.51 -6.48
C LYS A 57 17.79 -8.36 -6.01
N GLU A 58 18.77 -8.46 -6.92
CA GLU A 58 20.17 -8.21 -6.64
C GLU A 58 20.40 -6.75 -6.18
N ARG A 59 19.80 -5.79 -6.89
CA ARG A 59 19.92 -4.37 -6.54
C ARG A 59 19.36 -4.07 -5.14
N LEU A 60 18.22 -4.65 -4.78
CA LEU A 60 17.66 -4.54 -3.44
C LEU A 60 18.64 -5.07 -2.37
N ALA A 61 19.23 -6.24 -2.61
CA ALA A 61 20.20 -6.83 -1.71
C ALA A 61 21.47 -5.98 -1.58
N GLU A 62 22.00 -5.45 -2.68
CA GLU A 62 23.16 -4.54 -2.69
C GLU A 62 22.92 -3.28 -1.83
N LYS A 63 21.71 -2.77 -1.83
CA LYS A 63 21.32 -1.59 -1.06
C LYS A 63 20.84 -1.89 0.37
N GLY A 64 20.78 -3.17 0.74
CA GLY A 64 20.30 -3.59 2.06
C GLY A 64 18.80 -3.36 2.28
N LEU A 65 18.01 -3.25 1.19
CA LEU A 65 16.56 -3.14 1.25
C LEU A 65 15.90 -4.52 1.18
N THR A 66 15.00 -4.77 2.11
CA THR A 66 14.19 -5.99 2.13
C THR A 66 12.81 -5.69 1.54
N PRO A 67 12.38 -6.37 0.45
CA PRO A 67 11.00 -6.32 -0.01
C PRO A 67 10.10 -6.87 1.09
N PHE A 68 9.19 -6.05 1.60
CA PHE A 68 8.31 -6.44 2.69
C PHE A 68 6.88 -6.69 2.21
N SER A 69 6.44 -5.90 1.26
CA SER A 69 5.10 -5.93 0.66
C SER A 69 5.17 -5.61 -0.82
N MET A 70 4.06 -5.89 -1.52
CA MET A 70 3.88 -5.55 -2.92
C MET A 70 2.51 -4.90 -3.13
N SER A 71 2.49 -3.71 -3.70
CA SER A 71 1.30 -3.05 -4.21
C SER A 71 1.01 -3.58 -5.62
N GLY A 72 0.00 -4.44 -5.73
CA GLY A 72 -0.33 -5.13 -6.99
C GLY A 72 -1.82 -4.97 -7.32
N HIS A 73 -2.30 -3.72 -7.36
CA HIS A 73 -3.71 -3.39 -7.56
C HIS A 73 -4.30 -4.08 -8.78
N CYS A 74 -5.50 -4.60 -8.61
CA CYS A 74 -6.28 -5.28 -9.63
C CYS A 74 -7.76 -5.14 -9.31
N ASN A 75 -8.63 -5.10 -10.33
CA ASN A 75 -10.06 -5.11 -10.11
C ASN A 75 -10.52 -6.49 -9.61
N LEU A 76 -10.75 -6.60 -8.30
CA LEU A 76 -11.21 -7.84 -7.65
C LEU A 76 -12.73 -8.05 -7.84
N MET A 77 -13.44 -7.10 -8.44
CA MET A 77 -14.84 -7.24 -8.84
C MET A 77 -14.99 -8.01 -10.15
N ASP A 78 -13.94 -8.05 -10.99
CA ASP A 78 -13.95 -8.76 -12.26
C ASP A 78 -13.33 -10.17 -12.12
N PRO A 79 -14.09 -11.26 -12.29
CA PRO A 79 -13.56 -12.62 -12.22
C PRO A 79 -12.47 -12.89 -13.27
N ALA A 80 -12.47 -12.19 -14.41
CA ALA A 80 -11.43 -12.34 -15.42
C ALA A 80 -10.07 -11.81 -14.93
N ARG A 81 -10.06 -10.84 -13.99
CA ARG A 81 -8.84 -10.25 -13.43
C ARG A 81 -8.24 -11.04 -12.26
N ILE A 82 -8.94 -12.03 -11.74
CA ILE A 82 -8.44 -12.87 -10.63
C ILE A 82 -7.16 -13.61 -11.03
N HIS A 83 -7.03 -14.04 -12.28
CA HIS A 83 -5.79 -14.66 -12.77
C HIS A 83 -4.61 -13.70 -12.81
N ASP A 84 -4.84 -12.44 -13.15
CA ASP A 84 -3.81 -11.40 -13.11
C ASP A 84 -3.33 -11.22 -11.67
N PHE A 85 -4.25 -11.16 -10.72
CA PHE A 85 -3.91 -11.02 -9.31
C PHE A 85 -3.16 -12.24 -8.74
N ILE A 86 -3.49 -13.45 -9.16
CA ILE A 86 -2.71 -14.66 -8.82
C ILE A 86 -1.27 -14.55 -9.33
N SER A 87 -1.05 -13.95 -10.49
CA SER A 87 0.30 -13.68 -11.01
C SER A 87 1.05 -12.67 -10.13
N ASN A 88 0.37 -11.63 -9.64
CA ASN A 88 0.95 -10.68 -8.68
C ASN A 88 1.26 -11.35 -7.33
N ILE A 89 0.41 -12.26 -6.83
CA ILE A 89 0.68 -13.07 -5.61
C ILE A 89 2.00 -13.86 -5.78
N ARG A 90 2.19 -14.50 -6.93
CA ARG A 90 3.41 -15.28 -7.23
C ARG A 90 4.64 -14.39 -7.36
N LEU A 91 4.49 -13.20 -7.95
CA LEU A 91 5.56 -12.23 -8.02
C LEU A 91 5.96 -11.70 -6.63
N ALA A 92 4.98 -11.40 -5.78
CA ALA A 92 5.24 -11.02 -4.39
C ALA A 92 6.01 -12.13 -3.63
N ALA A 93 5.62 -13.39 -3.82
CA ALA A 93 6.33 -14.54 -3.25
C ALA A 93 7.75 -14.67 -3.80
N PHE A 94 7.99 -14.43 -5.10
CA PHE A 94 9.32 -14.43 -5.70
C PHE A 94 10.24 -13.40 -5.03
N PHE A 95 9.73 -12.21 -4.71
CA PHE A 95 10.49 -11.19 -3.98
C PHE A 95 10.61 -11.45 -2.48
N GLY A 96 9.87 -12.41 -1.93
CA GLY A 96 9.88 -12.74 -0.50
C GLY A 96 9.02 -11.79 0.35
N CYS A 97 8.04 -11.14 -0.25
CA CYS A 97 7.10 -10.30 0.47
C CYS A 97 6.21 -11.13 1.42
N GLY A 98 5.78 -10.51 2.52
CA GLY A 98 4.80 -11.07 3.44
C GLY A 98 3.37 -10.57 3.20
N TYR A 99 3.25 -9.44 2.50
CA TYR A 99 1.97 -8.79 2.20
C TYR A 99 1.84 -8.49 0.72
N ILE A 100 0.58 -8.54 0.24
CA ILE A 100 0.18 -8.02 -1.06
C ILE A 100 -1.01 -7.09 -0.88
N VAL A 101 -0.91 -5.88 -1.44
CA VAL A 101 -1.93 -4.84 -1.38
C VAL A 101 -2.76 -4.85 -2.66
N SER A 102 -4.06 -4.67 -2.55
CA SER A 102 -4.94 -4.35 -3.67
C SER A 102 -6.09 -3.46 -3.23
N SER A 103 -6.51 -2.54 -4.10
CA SER A 103 -7.86 -1.97 -4.05
C SER A 103 -8.91 -3.02 -4.43
N ILE A 104 -10.19 -2.73 -4.19
CA ILE A 104 -11.30 -3.60 -4.64
C ILE A 104 -11.57 -3.38 -6.13
N GLY A 105 -11.74 -2.12 -6.53
CA GLY A 105 -11.98 -1.72 -7.92
C GLY A 105 -10.70 -1.42 -8.67
N GLU A 106 -10.85 -1.18 -9.97
CA GLU A 106 -9.75 -0.73 -10.80
C GLU A 106 -9.37 0.72 -10.44
N ALA A 107 -8.08 0.95 -10.29
CA ALA A 107 -7.56 2.26 -9.92
C ALA A 107 -7.15 3.10 -11.15
N HIS A 108 -6.59 2.46 -12.18
CA HIS A 108 -5.87 3.17 -13.25
C HIS A 108 -6.24 2.73 -14.67
N LEU A 109 -6.90 1.58 -14.83
CA LEU A 109 -7.40 1.10 -16.11
C LEU A 109 -8.87 1.46 -16.29
N SER A 110 -9.37 1.39 -17.53
CA SER A 110 -10.78 1.67 -17.86
C SER A 110 -11.73 0.48 -17.59
N ASP A 111 -11.35 -0.44 -16.73
CA ASP A 111 -12.18 -1.57 -16.33
C ASP A 111 -13.40 -1.09 -15.54
N GLN A 112 -14.60 -1.44 -16.01
CA GLN A 112 -15.87 -0.99 -15.46
C GLN A 112 -16.66 -2.10 -14.76
N ALA A 113 -16.05 -3.28 -14.56
CA ALA A 113 -16.71 -4.37 -13.84
C ALA A 113 -17.02 -3.95 -12.40
N VAL A 114 -18.27 -4.09 -11.99
CA VAL A 114 -18.77 -3.79 -10.66
C VAL A 114 -19.46 -5.01 -10.09
N ALA A 115 -19.23 -5.31 -8.83
CA ALA A 115 -19.85 -6.42 -8.12
C ALA A 115 -20.25 -6.01 -6.69
N SER A 116 -21.19 -6.74 -6.09
CA SER A 116 -21.56 -6.53 -4.70
C SER A 116 -20.45 -7.02 -3.75
N ASN A 117 -20.43 -6.53 -2.51
CA ASN A 117 -19.47 -6.96 -1.48
C ASN A 117 -19.51 -8.48 -1.24
N GLU A 118 -20.67 -9.14 -1.40
CA GLU A 118 -20.79 -10.60 -1.35
C GLU A 118 -19.97 -11.30 -2.43
N VAL A 119 -20.14 -10.85 -3.68
CA VAL A 119 -19.42 -11.41 -4.84
C VAL A 119 -17.92 -11.13 -4.73
N VAL A 120 -17.54 -9.93 -4.33
CA VAL A 120 -16.13 -9.59 -4.06
C VAL A 120 -15.53 -10.52 -3.00
N ALA A 121 -16.24 -10.77 -1.91
CA ALA A 121 -15.79 -11.70 -0.88
C ALA A 121 -15.63 -13.15 -1.41
N GLU A 122 -16.47 -13.58 -2.34
CA GLU A 122 -16.32 -14.90 -3.01
C GLU A 122 -15.08 -14.94 -3.89
N HIS A 123 -14.84 -13.90 -4.69
CA HIS A 123 -13.63 -13.79 -5.49
C HIS A 123 -12.36 -13.81 -4.63
N ILE A 124 -12.35 -13.08 -3.52
CA ILE A 124 -11.21 -13.05 -2.59
C ILE A 124 -11.04 -14.42 -1.90
N ARG A 125 -12.12 -15.12 -1.52
CA ARG A 125 -12.00 -16.48 -0.98
C ARG A 125 -11.32 -17.44 -1.94
N ALA A 126 -11.55 -17.28 -3.24
CA ALA A 126 -10.88 -18.11 -4.27
C ALA A 126 -9.36 -17.87 -4.32
N LEU A 127 -8.86 -16.73 -3.82
CA LEU A 127 -7.43 -16.42 -3.73
C LEU A 127 -6.77 -17.01 -2.47
N VAL A 128 -7.54 -17.33 -1.42
CA VAL A 128 -7.00 -17.76 -0.12
C VAL A 128 -6.06 -18.97 -0.24
N PRO A 129 -6.35 -20.02 -1.03
CA PRO A 129 -5.42 -21.14 -1.18
C PRO A 129 -4.05 -20.74 -1.75
N GLU A 130 -3.98 -19.77 -2.69
CA GLU A 130 -2.70 -19.27 -3.22
C GLU A 130 -1.99 -18.40 -2.17
N LEU A 131 -2.70 -17.58 -1.40
CA LEU A 131 -2.14 -16.81 -0.30
C LEU A 131 -1.52 -17.71 0.79
N GLU A 132 -2.23 -18.77 1.18
CA GLU A 132 -1.74 -19.77 2.15
C GLU A 132 -0.51 -20.50 1.64
N LYS A 133 -0.54 -20.94 0.39
CA LYS A 133 0.57 -21.66 -0.27
C LYS A 133 1.87 -20.88 -0.23
N TYR A 134 1.82 -19.56 -0.40
CA TYR A 134 2.98 -18.70 -0.41
C TYR A 134 3.23 -17.95 0.92
N GLY A 135 2.36 -18.14 1.90
CA GLY A 135 2.49 -17.48 3.20
C GLY A 135 2.19 -15.98 3.19
N LEU A 136 1.49 -15.49 2.14
CA LEU A 136 1.14 -14.08 1.98
C LEU A 136 -0.14 -13.71 2.70
N THR A 137 -0.25 -12.44 3.08
CA THR A 137 -1.49 -11.81 3.53
C THR A 137 -1.93 -10.77 2.51
N LEU A 138 -3.15 -10.91 1.97
CA LEU A 138 -3.79 -9.87 1.18
C LEU A 138 -4.33 -8.78 2.10
N VAL A 139 -4.00 -7.54 1.82
CA VAL A 139 -4.55 -6.38 2.52
C VAL A 139 -5.25 -5.46 1.54
N LEU A 140 -6.55 -5.26 1.79
CA LEU A 140 -7.45 -4.46 0.95
C LEU A 140 -7.29 -2.99 1.31
N GLU A 141 -6.97 -2.18 0.32
CA GLU A 141 -6.73 -0.76 0.53
C GLU A 141 -8.02 0.06 0.52
N THR A 142 -8.12 1.02 1.44
CA THR A 142 -9.12 2.09 1.38
C THR A 142 -8.89 2.94 0.14
N HIS A 143 -9.66 2.69 -0.94
CA HIS A 143 -9.48 3.34 -2.24
C HIS A 143 -10.81 3.41 -3.04
N GLY A 144 -11.02 4.49 -3.79
CA GLY A 144 -12.19 4.65 -4.66
C GLY A 144 -13.51 4.49 -3.90
N ASP A 145 -14.46 3.76 -4.49
CA ASP A 145 -15.78 3.52 -3.90
C ASP A 145 -15.72 2.71 -2.58
N HIS A 146 -14.62 2.01 -2.34
CA HIS A 146 -14.34 1.28 -1.10
C HIS A 146 -13.39 2.07 -0.19
N GLY A 147 -13.50 3.39 -0.17
CA GLY A 147 -12.59 4.32 0.49
C GLY A 147 -12.70 4.39 2.02
N SER A 148 -13.42 3.49 2.70
CA SER A 148 -13.50 3.49 4.17
C SER A 148 -13.16 2.13 4.77
N GLY A 149 -12.55 2.17 5.96
CA GLY A 149 -12.23 0.96 6.72
C GLY A 149 -13.48 0.16 7.07
N ARG A 150 -14.60 0.82 7.35
CA ARG A 150 -15.88 0.18 7.65
C ARG A 150 -16.39 -0.66 6.48
N ILE A 151 -16.33 -0.15 5.24
CA ILE A 151 -16.76 -0.88 4.04
C ILE A 151 -15.84 -2.09 3.81
N LEU A 152 -14.53 -1.90 3.92
CA LEU A 152 -13.58 -3.00 3.75
C LEU A 152 -13.71 -4.07 4.82
N LYS A 153 -14.03 -3.67 6.07
CA LYS A 153 -14.26 -4.63 7.16
C LYS A 153 -15.42 -5.56 6.86
N GLU A 154 -16.50 -5.07 6.25
CA GLU A 154 -17.61 -5.93 5.81
C GLU A 154 -17.15 -7.03 4.87
N ILE A 155 -16.27 -6.71 3.91
CA ILE A 155 -15.72 -7.67 2.95
C ILE A 155 -14.78 -8.66 3.67
N VAL A 156 -13.86 -8.15 4.50
CA VAL A 156 -12.91 -8.99 5.26
C VAL A 156 -13.65 -9.98 6.16
N ASP A 157 -14.67 -9.52 6.90
CA ASP A 157 -15.49 -10.37 7.78
C ASP A 157 -16.23 -11.45 6.98
N ARG A 158 -16.76 -11.11 5.80
CA ARG A 158 -17.40 -12.07 4.88
C ARG A 158 -16.42 -13.09 4.32
N VAL A 159 -15.19 -12.68 4.01
CA VAL A 159 -14.13 -13.62 3.56
C VAL A 159 -13.80 -14.62 4.67
N GLY A 160 -13.66 -14.16 5.90
CA GLY A 160 -13.48 -15.01 7.08
C GLY A 160 -12.13 -15.74 7.12
N SER A 161 -11.08 -15.19 6.48
CA SER A 161 -9.75 -15.78 6.44
C SER A 161 -8.72 -14.91 7.16
N PRO A 162 -7.83 -15.49 7.98
CA PRO A 162 -6.74 -14.74 8.60
C PRO A 162 -5.70 -14.23 7.60
N ARG A 163 -5.77 -14.69 6.34
CA ARG A 163 -4.91 -14.25 5.23
C ARG A 163 -5.44 -13.01 4.51
N VAL A 164 -6.53 -12.41 5.00
CA VAL A 164 -7.12 -11.20 4.42
C VAL A 164 -7.36 -10.19 5.53
N GLY A 165 -6.95 -8.95 5.28
CA GLY A 165 -7.12 -7.83 6.20
C GLY A 165 -7.25 -6.51 5.45
N ILE A 166 -7.15 -5.41 6.18
CA ILE A 166 -7.23 -4.06 5.64
C ILE A 166 -5.82 -3.45 5.57
N ASN A 167 -5.50 -2.84 4.44
CA ASN A 167 -4.51 -1.77 4.34
C ASN A 167 -5.25 -0.44 4.49
N TYR A 168 -5.12 0.19 5.64
CA TYR A 168 -5.76 1.48 5.87
C TYR A 168 -4.86 2.60 5.35
N ASP A 169 -5.20 3.15 4.17
CA ASP A 169 -4.56 4.37 3.67
C ASP A 169 -5.22 5.58 4.31
N THR A 170 -4.43 6.34 5.05
CA THR A 170 -4.91 7.44 5.89
C THR A 170 -5.49 8.60 5.09
N ALA A 171 -4.88 8.97 3.97
CA ALA A 171 -5.36 10.07 3.13
C ALA A 171 -6.48 9.64 2.17
N ASN A 172 -6.42 8.41 1.64
CA ASN A 172 -7.48 7.88 0.78
C ASN A 172 -8.80 7.75 1.55
N ALA A 173 -8.77 7.37 2.82
CA ALA A 173 -9.96 7.34 3.67
C ALA A 173 -10.62 8.72 3.78
N LEU A 174 -9.83 9.80 3.84
CA LEU A 174 -10.34 11.16 3.82
C LEU A 174 -10.81 11.59 2.44
N PHE A 175 -10.03 11.31 1.41
CA PHE A 175 -10.23 11.78 0.04
C PHE A 175 -11.40 11.06 -0.66
N TYR A 176 -11.38 9.72 -0.66
CA TYR A 176 -12.40 8.90 -1.29
C TYR A 176 -13.55 8.57 -0.34
N GLY A 177 -13.23 8.15 0.89
CA GLY A 177 -14.20 7.69 1.86
C GLY A 177 -14.99 8.82 2.55
N ASN A 178 -14.46 10.03 2.52
CA ASN A 178 -15.05 11.22 3.18
C ASN A 178 -15.44 10.95 4.65
N VAL A 179 -14.62 10.16 5.35
CA VAL A 179 -14.90 9.70 6.72
C VAL A 179 -14.44 10.69 7.80
N ASP A 180 -14.96 10.54 9.01
CA ASP A 180 -14.24 10.93 10.22
C ASP A 180 -13.17 9.88 10.49
N LEU A 181 -11.89 10.29 10.41
CA LEU A 181 -10.74 9.41 10.48
C LEU A 181 -10.73 8.59 11.77
N GLY A 182 -11.04 9.25 12.91
CA GLY A 182 -11.02 8.60 14.22
C GLY A 182 -12.10 7.55 14.36
N ALA A 183 -13.34 7.86 13.95
CA ALA A 183 -14.46 6.93 14.02
C ALA A 183 -14.34 5.76 13.04
N ASP A 184 -13.78 5.99 11.85
CA ASP A 184 -13.60 4.93 10.85
C ASP A 184 -12.46 3.97 11.24
N LEU A 185 -11.36 4.49 11.80
CA LEU A 185 -10.31 3.66 12.41
C LEU A 185 -10.87 2.78 13.53
N ASP A 186 -11.65 3.34 14.46
CA ASP A 186 -12.25 2.55 15.55
C ASP A 186 -13.15 1.43 15.02
N ALA A 187 -13.91 1.70 13.96
CA ALA A 187 -14.83 0.74 13.36
C ALA A 187 -14.14 -0.42 12.62
N SER A 188 -12.89 -0.27 12.22
CA SER A 188 -12.16 -1.24 11.41
C SER A 188 -10.87 -1.77 12.04
N MET A 189 -10.52 -1.28 13.23
CA MET A 189 -9.24 -1.51 13.90
C MET A 189 -8.83 -2.98 14.02
N ASP A 190 -9.75 -3.86 14.31
CA ASP A 190 -9.54 -5.30 14.48
C ASP A 190 -9.24 -6.03 13.15
N ALA A 191 -9.59 -5.42 12.02
CA ALA A 191 -9.31 -5.94 10.68
C ALA A 191 -8.07 -5.32 10.02
N ILE A 192 -7.54 -4.21 10.57
CA ILE A 192 -6.34 -3.54 10.03
C ILE A 192 -5.11 -4.44 10.27
N ARG A 193 -4.41 -4.78 9.19
CA ARG A 193 -3.19 -5.59 9.18
C ARG A 193 -1.99 -4.87 8.55
N TYR A 194 -2.25 -3.72 7.93
CA TYR A 194 -1.27 -2.92 7.22
C TYR A 194 -1.77 -1.47 7.15
N MET A 195 -0.88 -0.49 7.06
CA MET A 195 -1.27 0.90 6.83
C MET A 195 -0.39 1.57 5.79
N HIS A 196 -1.03 2.25 4.84
CA HIS A 196 -0.36 3.31 4.12
C HIS A 196 -0.45 4.61 4.92
N LEU A 197 0.72 5.11 5.32
CA LEU A 197 0.84 6.44 5.86
C LEU A 197 0.97 7.41 4.69
N LYS A 198 -0.11 8.09 4.40
CA LYS A 198 -0.24 9.06 3.31
C LYS A 198 -0.80 10.34 3.88
N ASP A 199 -0.09 11.46 3.73
CA ASP A 199 -0.54 12.75 4.25
C ASP A 199 -1.49 13.43 3.27
N LYS A 200 -2.24 14.40 3.76
CA LYS A 200 -3.24 15.13 2.99
C LYS A 200 -2.94 16.62 3.00
N GLY A 201 -2.61 17.16 1.83
CA GLY A 201 -2.52 18.59 1.57
C GLY A 201 -3.83 19.15 0.99
N GLY A 202 -3.87 20.47 0.82
CA GLY A 202 -5.02 21.14 0.22
C GLY A 202 -6.37 20.85 0.89
N GLU A 203 -7.46 21.06 0.16
CA GLU A 203 -8.80 20.67 0.61
C GLU A 203 -9.00 19.16 0.50
N ARG A 204 -10.01 18.61 1.19
CA ARG A 204 -10.28 17.17 1.27
C ARG A 204 -10.42 16.52 -0.12
N THR A 205 -11.06 17.18 -1.06
CA THR A 205 -11.34 16.68 -2.42
C THR A 205 -10.27 17.05 -3.46
N VAL A 206 -9.19 17.71 -3.05
CA VAL A 206 -8.08 18.06 -3.94
C VAL A 206 -7.03 16.95 -3.89
N TRP A 207 -6.55 16.52 -5.06
CA TRP A 207 -5.44 15.57 -5.15
C TRP A 207 -4.13 16.26 -4.74
N ASP A 208 -3.74 16.07 -3.50
CA ASP A 208 -2.52 16.61 -2.92
C ASP A 208 -2.10 15.73 -1.73
N PHE A 209 -1.04 14.96 -1.91
CA PHE A 209 -0.54 13.96 -0.96
C PHE A 209 0.97 14.16 -0.75
N PRO A 210 1.36 15.15 0.08
CA PRO A 210 2.74 15.52 0.32
C PRO A 210 3.48 14.53 1.23
N ALA A 211 4.76 14.79 1.49
CA ALA A 211 5.54 14.12 2.52
C ALA A 211 4.84 14.18 3.89
N LEU A 212 5.06 13.16 4.73
CA LEU A 212 4.47 13.09 6.07
C LEU A 212 4.82 14.34 6.89
N GLY A 213 3.81 14.91 7.55
CA GLY A 213 3.93 16.12 8.34
C GLY A 213 3.96 17.42 7.55
N LYS A 214 3.79 17.38 6.23
CA LYS A 214 3.65 18.57 5.37
C LYS A 214 2.19 18.86 5.01
N GLY A 215 1.29 17.95 5.25
CA GLY A 215 -0.16 18.11 5.14
C GLY A 215 -0.81 18.49 6.48
N TRP A 216 -2.11 18.17 6.57
CA TRP A 216 -2.92 18.47 7.76
C TRP A 216 -3.50 17.22 8.43
N LEU A 217 -3.12 16.02 7.99
CA LEU A 217 -3.61 14.80 8.60
C LEU A 217 -3.08 14.63 10.02
N ASP A 218 -3.97 14.29 10.96
CA ASP A 218 -3.62 14.11 12.37
C ASP A 218 -3.00 12.71 12.61
N PHE A 219 -1.73 12.54 12.25
CA PHE A 219 -0.99 11.30 12.53
C PHE A 219 -0.86 10.97 14.02
N PRO A 220 -0.65 11.93 14.94
CA PRO A 220 -0.73 11.66 16.38
C PRO A 220 -2.01 10.93 16.79
N LEU A 221 -3.18 11.33 16.26
CA LEU A 221 -4.44 10.62 16.49
C LEU A 221 -4.38 9.17 15.99
N VAL A 222 -3.83 8.94 14.79
CA VAL A 222 -3.70 7.60 14.20
C VAL A 222 -2.80 6.73 15.08
N PHE A 223 -1.63 7.22 15.45
CA PHE A 223 -0.66 6.49 16.26
C PHE A 223 -1.19 6.18 17.67
N ASP A 224 -1.90 7.12 18.29
CA ASP A 224 -2.54 6.94 19.60
C ASP A 224 -3.62 5.85 19.56
N LYS A 225 -4.48 5.85 18.52
CA LYS A 225 -5.50 4.82 18.33
C LYS A 225 -4.93 3.42 18.14
N LEU A 226 -3.90 3.30 17.30
CA LEU A 226 -3.19 2.02 17.12
C LEU A 226 -2.56 1.53 18.43
N ALA A 227 -1.90 2.42 19.16
CA ALA A 227 -1.29 2.09 20.44
C ALA A 227 -2.31 1.65 21.49
N LYS A 228 -3.44 2.35 21.61
CA LYS A 228 -4.54 2.00 22.51
C LYS A 228 -5.18 0.65 22.17
N ALA A 229 -5.27 0.32 20.88
CA ALA A 229 -5.80 -0.97 20.41
C ALA A 229 -4.76 -2.10 20.52
N GLY A 230 -3.48 -1.81 20.81
CA GLY A 230 -2.40 -2.80 20.75
C GLY A 230 -2.13 -3.30 19.32
N ASN A 231 -2.49 -2.51 18.31
CA ASN A 231 -2.28 -2.86 16.91
C ASN A 231 -0.88 -2.42 16.48
N ASP A 232 -0.01 -3.36 16.20
CA ASP A 232 1.39 -3.18 15.78
C ASP A 232 1.61 -3.43 14.28
N CYS A 233 0.56 -3.32 13.46
CA CYS A 233 0.64 -3.54 12.01
C CYS A 233 1.78 -2.71 11.38
N PRO A 234 2.44 -3.25 10.34
CA PRO A 234 3.48 -2.53 9.62
C PRO A 234 2.93 -1.31 8.87
N PHE A 235 3.81 -0.36 8.62
CA PHE A 235 3.53 0.84 7.84
C PHE A 235 4.26 0.81 6.50
N SER A 236 3.65 1.44 5.48
CA SER A 236 4.34 1.86 4.26
C SER A 236 4.04 3.33 4.01
N ILE A 237 5.07 4.12 3.74
CA ILE A 237 4.91 5.52 3.38
C ILE A 237 4.48 5.59 1.91
N GLU A 238 3.44 6.35 1.62
CA GLU A 238 3.02 6.64 0.26
C GLU A 238 2.89 8.15 0.04
N ILE A 239 3.52 8.65 -1.03
CA ILE A 239 3.55 10.05 -1.43
C ILE A 239 3.20 10.11 -2.91
N GLU A 240 2.22 10.92 -3.28
CA GLU A 240 1.80 11.06 -4.69
C GLU A 240 1.80 12.51 -5.18
N PHE A 241 2.16 13.46 -4.30
CA PHE A 241 2.19 14.89 -4.60
C PHE A 241 0.83 15.43 -5.10
N THR A 242 0.86 16.37 -6.02
CA THR A 242 -0.33 16.85 -6.75
C THR A 242 -0.53 16.04 -8.02
N GLN A 243 -1.62 16.28 -8.77
CA GLN A 243 -1.84 15.65 -10.08
C GLN A 243 -0.71 15.90 -11.10
N ALA A 244 0.10 16.94 -10.90
CA ALA A 244 1.27 17.20 -11.75
C ALA A 244 2.46 16.29 -11.42
N GLY A 245 2.37 15.50 -10.35
CA GLY A 245 3.48 14.72 -9.81
C GLY A 245 4.53 15.58 -9.11
N ALA A 246 5.67 14.97 -8.78
CA ALA A 246 6.84 15.69 -8.29
C ALA A 246 7.50 16.49 -9.43
N LYS A 247 8.15 17.59 -9.07
CA LYS A 247 8.89 18.42 -10.01
C LYS A 247 10.09 17.68 -10.63
N ASP A 248 10.80 16.93 -9.80
CA ASP A 248 11.98 16.16 -10.18
C ASP A 248 12.29 15.08 -9.14
N LEU A 249 13.28 14.23 -9.45
CA LEU A 249 13.73 13.15 -8.56
C LEU A 249 14.27 13.68 -7.22
N ALA A 250 14.86 14.86 -7.19
CA ALA A 250 15.40 15.44 -5.96
C ALA A 250 14.28 15.80 -4.99
N GLU A 251 13.14 16.29 -5.48
CA GLU A 251 11.96 16.55 -4.66
C GLU A 251 11.40 15.26 -4.05
N ILE A 252 11.33 14.16 -4.82
CA ILE A 252 10.89 12.87 -4.29
C ILE A 252 11.84 12.38 -3.19
N ASN A 253 13.14 12.40 -3.45
CA ASN A 253 14.14 11.99 -2.46
C ASN A 253 14.05 12.83 -1.19
N GLN A 254 13.82 14.13 -1.32
CA GLN A 254 13.64 15.01 -0.16
C GLN A 254 12.34 14.68 0.59
N ALA A 255 11.24 14.42 -0.11
CA ALA A 255 9.97 14.08 0.50
C ALA A 255 10.03 12.76 1.29
N VAL A 256 10.72 11.74 0.75
CA VAL A 256 10.96 10.47 1.45
C VAL A 256 11.82 10.69 2.69
N LYS A 257 12.87 11.53 2.60
CA LYS A 257 13.71 11.90 3.74
C LYS A 257 12.95 12.70 4.80
N ASP A 258 12.15 13.69 4.40
CA ASP A 258 11.31 14.47 5.33
C ASP A 258 10.34 13.56 6.08
N SER A 259 9.78 12.55 5.41
CA SER A 259 8.89 11.55 6.02
C SER A 259 9.63 10.65 7.02
N ALA A 260 10.90 10.29 6.72
CA ALA A 260 11.76 9.57 7.65
C ALA A 260 12.03 10.39 8.92
N GLU A 261 12.38 11.68 8.76
CA GLU A 261 12.60 12.62 9.86
C GLU A 261 11.35 12.81 10.71
N TYR A 262 10.17 12.94 10.07
CA TYR A 262 8.88 13.05 10.74
C TYR A 262 8.61 11.82 11.62
N LEU A 263 8.74 10.61 11.10
CA LEU A 263 8.50 9.38 11.87
C LEU A 263 9.52 9.21 13.01
N THR A 264 10.78 9.54 12.76
CA THR A 264 11.83 9.50 13.80
C THR A 264 11.52 10.47 14.95
N ALA A 265 11.05 11.67 14.63
CA ALA A 265 10.61 12.67 15.64
C ALA A 265 9.40 12.18 16.47
N HIS A 266 8.60 11.24 15.94
CA HIS A 266 7.49 10.60 16.65
C HIS A 266 7.90 9.27 17.33
N GLY A 267 9.21 8.99 17.44
CA GLY A 267 9.74 7.85 18.19
C GLY A 267 9.78 6.53 17.42
N PHE A 268 9.56 6.54 16.11
CA PHE A 268 9.73 5.35 15.29
C PHE A 268 11.19 5.11 14.90
N VAL A 269 11.56 3.85 14.73
CA VAL A 269 12.89 3.41 14.25
C VAL A 269 12.69 2.83 12.86
N LEU A 270 13.45 3.32 11.88
CA LEU A 270 13.38 2.92 10.47
C LEU A 270 14.18 1.63 10.20
#